data_968325199ea31b3aa40632d8da015f7d
#
_entry.id   968325199ea31b3aa40632d8da015f7d
#
_cell.length_a   1.000
_cell.length_b   1.000
_cell.length_c   1.000
_cell.angle_alpha   90.00
_cell.angle_beta   90.00
_cell.angle_gamma   90.00
#
_symmetry.space_group_name_H-M   'P 1'
#
loop_
_entity.id
_entity.type
_entity.pdbx_description
1 polymer ?
#
loop_
_entity_poly.entity_id
_entity_poly.type
_entity_poly.pdbx_seq_one_letter_code
_entity_poly.pdbx_strand_id
1 'polypeptide(L)'
;LCIVSGCSCSKDEISRTSIVSSQVKAYLNKDSDSYIYVDPFGTYVSLVGYSEKKVFALEDEFNELVIKYHSLLDRNYYYKDNDGNLINNIKVINDSYGSFNSVVVDDIIIEILKEGIKYTKLSNGKFNIFSGTITDVWDGRFDYFNPLYMVDPSEEEVNDAMKCVLKVDQIDDSFIIDEENKTITFNKFDGCEVGASITLGALAKSYFLDKISELDSFKKMGAGIYDAGQSSIIVRGKNPTRASGEFLVAVKDSLNGGNAVQLKVSEDSSISTSSGDNKGYINSEGVRRIHILDATRGYSSTNLLAVTVIGSKAMIMDIVTTSVMAMSDDNEIKDYLIKLKDNSIDLKILLQKEENNVLKLYANETMKNSLGTIYASSSVEDFTYGS
;
A
#
# COMPACT_ATOMS: atom_id res chain seq x y z
N LEU A 1 -11.24 5.64 -0.08
CA LEU A 1 -11.22 7.08 -0.38
C LEU A 1 -12.11 7.39 -1.59
N CYS A 2 -13.01 8.34 -1.50
CA CYS A 2 -13.78 8.83 -2.63
C CYS A 2 -13.45 10.31 -2.89
N ILE A 3 -13.22 10.68 -4.16
CA ILE A 3 -13.00 12.06 -4.54
C ILE A 3 -14.33 12.72 -4.87
N VAL A 4 -14.73 13.70 -4.08
CA VAL A 4 -16.01 14.42 -4.24
C VAL A 4 -15.81 15.57 -5.22
N SER A 5 -16.59 15.57 -6.32
CA SER A 5 -16.71 16.73 -7.21
C SER A 5 -17.75 17.66 -6.66
N GLY A 6 -17.35 18.89 -6.28
CA GLY A 6 -18.30 19.95 -5.97
C GLY A 6 -18.95 20.44 -7.26
N CYS A 7 -20.27 20.37 -7.39
CA CYS A 7 -21.02 21.06 -8.44
C CYS A 7 -21.01 22.57 -8.18
N SER A 8 -20.40 23.35 -9.07
CA SER A 8 -20.76 24.76 -9.28
C SER A 8 -21.04 24.95 -10.77
N CYS A 9 -22.27 25.35 -11.11
CA CYS A 9 -22.64 25.67 -12.48
C CYS A 9 -21.86 26.91 -12.95
N SER A 10 -20.89 26.72 -13.84
CA SER A 10 -20.35 27.77 -14.71
C SER A 10 -20.09 27.19 -16.10
N LYS A 11 -20.20 28.00 -17.12
CA LYS A 11 -20.44 27.69 -18.54
C LYS A 11 -19.36 26.96 -19.34
N ASP A 12 -18.32 26.45 -18.70
CA ASP A 12 -17.38 25.50 -19.33
C ASP A 12 -17.20 24.36 -18.31
N GLU A 13 -17.97 23.28 -18.46
CA GLU A 13 -17.76 22.06 -17.67
C GLU A 13 -16.38 21.49 -18.02
N ILE A 14 -15.41 21.73 -17.14
CA ILE A 14 -14.13 21.04 -17.20
C ILE A 14 -14.40 19.56 -16.92
N SER A 15 -14.45 18.75 -17.97
CA SER A 15 -14.71 17.32 -17.86
C SER A 15 -13.47 16.59 -17.33
N ARG A 16 -13.69 15.61 -16.46
CA ARG A 16 -12.65 14.66 -16.04
C ARG A 16 -12.55 13.54 -17.06
N THR A 17 -11.34 13.20 -17.44
CA THR A 17 -11.03 12.04 -18.29
C THR A 17 -10.11 11.11 -17.54
N SER A 18 -10.35 9.81 -17.62
CA SER A 18 -9.53 8.79 -16.97
C SER A 18 -9.10 7.70 -17.93
N ILE A 19 -7.89 7.18 -17.71
CA ILE A 19 -7.44 5.90 -18.22
C ILE A 19 -7.25 4.96 -17.02
N VAL A 20 -7.51 3.67 -17.23
CA VAL A 20 -7.48 2.63 -16.20
C VAL A 20 -6.51 1.54 -16.63
N SER A 21 -5.85 0.93 -15.66
CA SER A 21 -4.87 -0.14 -15.88
C SER A 21 -5.41 -1.29 -16.72
N SER A 22 -4.54 -1.81 -17.58
CA SER A 22 -4.79 -3.04 -18.35
C SER A 22 -4.47 -4.29 -17.51
N GLN A 23 -5.00 -5.42 -17.96
CA GLN A 23 -4.60 -6.71 -17.41
C GLN A 23 -3.17 -7.06 -17.80
N VAL A 24 -2.43 -7.69 -16.89
CA VAL A 24 -1.07 -8.15 -17.11
C VAL A 24 -1.06 -9.67 -17.35
N LYS A 25 -0.40 -10.10 -18.41
CA LYS A 25 -0.23 -11.53 -18.73
C LYS A 25 0.84 -12.14 -17.83
N ALA A 26 0.44 -13.06 -16.98
CA ALA A 26 1.31 -13.81 -16.07
C ALA A 26 1.47 -15.26 -16.49
N TYR A 27 2.61 -15.88 -16.21
CA TYR A 27 2.86 -17.29 -16.44
C TYR A 27 2.65 -18.09 -15.16
N LEU A 28 1.90 -19.18 -15.25
CA LEU A 28 1.67 -20.08 -14.11
C LEU A 28 2.94 -20.83 -13.69
N ASN A 29 3.83 -21.08 -14.65
CA ASN A 29 5.10 -21.74 -14.42
C ASN A 29 6.16 -21.13 -15.36
N LYS A 30 7.40 -20.97 -14.89
CA LYS A 30 8.49 -20.37 -15.68
C LYS A 30 8.78 -21.12 -16.99
N ASP A 31 8.55 -22.43 -17.01
CA ASP A 31 8.84 -23.33 -18.14
C ASP A 31 7.60 -23.67 -18.97
N SER A 32 6.45 -23.01 -18.71
CA SER A 32 5.15 -23.29 -19.32
C SER A 32 4.70 -22.17 -20.24
N ASP A 33 3.95 -22.53 -21.29
CA ASP A 33 3.19 -21.58 -22.10
C ASP A 33 1.77 -21.32 -21.52
N SER A 34 1.46 -21.96 -20.38
CA SER A 34 0.23 -21.71 -19.64
C SER A 34 0.29 -20.36 -18.95
N TYR A 35 -0.72 -19.53 -19.16
CA TYR A 35 -0.78 -18.19 -18.58
C TYR A 35 -2.18 -17.83 -18.10
N ILE A 36 -2.23 -16.79 -17.29
CA ILE A 36 -3.44 -16.15 -16.77
C ILE A 36 -3.29 -14.64 -16.93
N TYR A 37 -4.39 -13.92 -16.99
CA TYR A 37 -4.40 -12.46 -16.87
C TYR A 37 -4.75 -12.07 -15.45
N VAL A 38 -3.96 -11.17 -14.86
CA VAL A 38 -4.11 -10.70 -13.49
C VAL A 38 -4.29 -9.19 -13.45
N ASP A 39 -5.00 -8.71 -12.43
CA ASP A 39 -5.12 -7.27 -12.18
C ASP A 39 -3.79 -6.74 -11.63
N PRO A 40 -3.29 -5.62 -12.17
CA PRO A 40 -2.02 -5.05 -11.72
C PRO A 40 -2.07 -4.70 -10.24
N PHE A 41 -1.05 -5.15 -9.49
CA PHE A 41 -0.92 -4.93 -8.03
C PHE A 41 -2.11 -5.44 -7.19
N GLY A 42 -2.89 -6.39 -7.73
CA GLY A 42 -4.08 -6.92 -7.06
C GLY A 42 -5.24 -5.95 -6.93
N THR A 43 -5.25 -4.87 -7.74
CA THR A 43 -6.30 -3.85 -7.77
C THR A 43 -6.29 -3.17 -9.14
N TYR A 44 -7.07 -2.09 -9.32
CA TYR A 44 -6.91 -1.22 -10.48
C TYR A 44 -5.96 -0.06 -10.18
N VAL A 45 -5.32 0.47 -11.23
CA VAL A 45 -4.57 1.71 -11.19
C VAL A 45 -5.15 2.63 -12.26
N SER A 46 -5.34 3.91 -11.94
CA SER A 46 -5.92 4.88 -12.87
C SER A 46 -5.21 6.23 -12.83
N LEU A 47 -5.26 6.90 -13.97
CA LEU A 47 -4.82 8.27 -14.14
C LEU A 47 -6.03 9.10 -14.53
N VAL A 48 -6.31 10.16 -13.79
CA VAL A 48 -7.40 11.10 -14.04
C VAL A 48 -6.85 12.49 -14.30
N GLY A 49 -7.24 13.11 -15.40
CA GLY A 49 -6.83 14.47 -15.75
C GLY A 49 -8.02 15.34 -16.18
N TYR A 50 -7.72 16.59 -16.50
CA TYR A 50 -8.70 17.60 -16.87
C TYR A 50 -8.56 18.05 -18.32
N SER A 51 -7.82 17.29 -19.14
CA SER A 51 -7.67 17.47 -20.58
C SER A 51 -7.67 16.12 -21.23
N GLU A 52 -8.75 15.76 -21.92
CA GLU A 52 -8.91 14.49 -22.62
C GLU A 52 -7.73 14.19 -23.54
N LYS A 53 -7.35 15.15 -24.39
CA LYS A 53 -6.22 14.98 -25.31
C LYS A 53 -4.90 14.64 -24.59
N LYS A 54 -4.63 15.27 -23.44
CA LYS A 54 -3.39 15.03 -22.69
C LYS A 54 -3.41 13.69 -21.96
N VAL A 55 -4.57 13.28 -21.45
CA VAL A 55 -4.73 12.00 -20.74
C VAL A 55 -4.57 10.84 -21.72
N PHE A 56 -5.31 10.83 -22.83
CA PHE A 56 -5.20 9.75 -23.82
C PHE A 56 -3.83 9.69 -24.52
N ALA A 57 -3.12 10.82 -24.61
CA ALA A 57 -1.75 10.79 -25.12
C ALA A 57 -0.75 10.04 -24.21
N LEU A 58 -1.14 9.70 -22.97
CA LEU A 58 -0.32 8.94 -22.02
C LEU A 58 -0.75 7.47 -21.91
N GLU A 59 -1.81 7.05 -22.60
CA GLU A 59 -2.44 5.74 -22.37
C GLU A 59 -1.47 4.58 -22.65
N ASP A 60 -0.76 4.61 -23.77
CA ASP A 60 0.18 3.54 -24.13
C ASP A 60 1.36 3.50 -23.14
N GLU A 61 2.00 4.65 -22.86
CA GLU A 61 3.10 4.75 -21.89
C GLU A 61 2.65 4.30 -20.48
N PHE A 62 1.44 4.70 -20.08
CA PHE A 62 0.87 4.27 -18.78
C PHE A 62 0.73 2.75 -18.71
N ASN A 63 0.15 2.13 -19.72
CA ASN A 63 -0.05 0.68 -19.75
C ASN A 63 1.27 -0.08 -19.79
N GLU A 64 2.25 0.37 -20.56
CA GLU A 64 3.60 -0.23 -20.61
C GLU A 64 4.29 -0.16 -19.24
N LEU A 65 4.19 0.98 -18.54
CA LEU A 65 4.76 1.15 -17.21
C LEU A 65 4.04 0.28 -16.16
N VAL A 66 2.70 0.18 -16.23
CA VAL A 66 1.93 -0.71 -15.34
C VAL A 66 2.41 -2.15 -15.50
N ILE A 67 2.53 -2.63 -16.75
CA ILE A 67 3.01 -4.00 -17.03
C ILE A 67 4.43 -4.19 -16.50
N LYS A 68 5.35 -3.26 -16.79
CA LYS A 68 6.74 -3.33 -16.34
C LYS A 68 6.84 -3.42 -14.82
N TYR A 69 6.24 -2.47 -14.09
CA TYR A 69 6.36 -2.43 -12.63
C TYR A 69 5.67 -3.60 -11.96
N HIS A 70 4.48 -3.98 -12.43
CA HIS A 70 3.80 -5.15 -11.90
C HIS A 70 4.62 -6.42 -12.09
N SER A 71 5.12 -6.66 -13.30
CA SER A 71 5.92 -7.86 -13.61
C SER A 71 7.18 -8.00 -12.76
N LEU A 72 7.83 -6.87 -12.41
CA LEU A 72 8.99 -6.84 -11.53
C LEU A 72 8.66 -7.08 -10.07
N LEU A 73 7.51 -6.60 -9.59
CA LEU A 73 7.17 -6.53 -8.18
C LEU A 73 6.20 -7.63 -7.71
N ASP A 74 5.70 -8.45 -8.64
CA ASP A 74 4.81 -9.57 -8.30
C ASP A 74 5.60 -10.72 -7.66
N ARG A 75 5.04 -11.24 -6.55
CA ARG A 75 5.56 -12.37 -5.80
C ARG A 75 4.94 -13.73 -6.17
N ASN A 76 3.85 -13.71 -6.97
CA ASN A 76 3.01 -14.88 -7.19
C ASN A 76 3.31 -15.57 -8.52
N TYR A 77 3.65 -14.79 -9.56
CA TYR A 77 3.77 -15.30 -10.91
C TYR A 77 5.12 -14.97 -11.55
N TYR A 78 5.48 -15.78 -12.58
CA TYR A 78 6.62 -15.51 -13.44
C TYR A 78 6.18 -14.65 -14.64
N TYR A 79 7.09 -13.87 -15.17
CA TYR A 79 6.87 -13.02 -16.35
C TYR A 79 8.02 -13.18 -17.33
N LYS A 80 7.75 -12.94 -18.61
CA LYS A 80 8.75 -12.91 -19.67
C LYS A 80 8.79 -11.54 -20.31
N ASP A 81 9.98 -11.11 -20.71
CA ASP A 81 10.16 -9.91 -21.51
C ASP A 81 9.71 -10.14 -22.97
N ASN A 82 9.85 -9.12 -23.81
CA ASN A 82 9.46 -9.17 -25.21
C ASN A 82 10.30 -10.17 -26.04
N ASP A 83 11.50 -10.52 -25.57
CA ASP A 83 12.41 -11.50 -26.19
C ASP A 83 12.15 -12.92 -25.67
N GLY A 84 11.24 -13.10 -24.74
CA GLY A 84 10.87 -14.39 -24.15
C GLY A 84 11.74 -14.81 -22.98
N ASN A 85 12.66 -13.96 -22.50
CA ASN A 85 13.49 -14.27 -21.34
C ASN A 85 12.71 -14.11 -20.03
N LEU A 86 13.03 -14.92 -19.03
CA LEU A 86 12.46 -14.80 -17.69
C LEU A 86 12.86 -13.47 -17.05
N ILE A 87 11.87 -12.73 -16.54
CA ILE A 87 12.09 -11.53 -15.72
C ILE A 87 12.41 -11.97 -14.28
N ASN A 88 13.57 -11.57 -13.79
CA ASN A 88 13.96 -11.81 -12.40
C ASN A 88 13.20 -10.82 -11.49
N ASN A 89 12.06 -11.25 -11.00
CA ASN A 89 11.14 -10.49 -10.16
C ASN A 89 11.14 -10.98 -8.70
N ILE A 90 10.23 -10.48 -7.87
CA ILE A 90 10.10 -10.89 -6.47
C ILE A 90 9.81 -12.39 -6.34
N LYS A 91 9.05 -13.01 -7.27
CA LYS A 91 8.81 -14.46 -7.28
C LYS A 91 10.13 -15.22 -7.41
N VAL A 92 11.00 -14.83 -8.35
CA VAL A 92 12.30 -15.47 -8.59
C VAL A 92 13.22 -15.30 -7.37
N ILE A 93 13.19 -14.12 -6.71
CA ILE A 93 13.96 -13.91 -5.47
C ILE A 93 13.44 -14.85 -4.35
N ASN A 94 12.13 -14.94 -4.16
CA ASN A 94 11.54 -15.83 -3.15
C ASN A 94 11.92 -17.31 -3.40
N ASP A 95 11.90 -17.74 -4.66
CA ASP A 95 12.28 -19.11 -5.03
C ASP A 95 13.77 -19.40 -4.86
N SER A 96 14.62 -18.36 -4.78
CA SER A 96 16.06 -18.50 -4.55
C SER A 96 16.42 -18.65 -3.07
N TYR A 97 15.47 -18.53 -2.13
CA TYR A 97 15.71 -18.65 -0.71
C TYR A 97 16.53 -19.90 -0.35
N GLY A 98 17.61 -19.71 0.39
CA GLY A 98 18.48 -20.77 0.86
C GLY A 98 19.32 -21.47 -0.21
N SER A 99 19.26 -21.02 -1.47
CA SER A 99 20.07 -21.59 -2.56
C SER A 99 21.52 -21.10 -2.57
N PHE A 100 21.83 -20.06 -1.82
CA PHE A 100 23.10 -19.31 -1.83
C PHE A 100 23.47 -18.70 -3.20
N ASN A 101 22.54 -18.69 -4.15
CA ASN A 101 22.73 -18.07 -5.45
C ASN A 101 22.22 -16.62 -5.41
N SER A 102 23.00 -15.71 -5.98
CA SER A 102 22.58 -14.34 -6.18
C SER A 102 21.70 -14.21 -7.42
N VAL A 103 20.61 -13.49 -7.33
CA VAL A 103 19.69 -13.18 -8.42
C VAL A 103 20.01 -11.76 -8.94
N VAL A 104 20.35 -11.62 -10.22
CA VAL A 104 20.52 -10.30 -10.86
C VAL A 104 19.14 -9.68 -11.06
N VAL A 105 18.97 -8.40 -10.65
CA VAL A 105 17.67 -7.74 -10.64
C VAL A 105 17.72 -6.33 -11.25
N ASP A 106 16.54 -5.78 -11.58
CA ASP A 106 16.37 -4.37 -12.00
C ASP A 106 16.57 -3.43 -10.81
N ASP A 107 17.07 -2.20 -11.07
CA ASP A 107 17.25 -1.15 -10.07
C ASP A 107 15.96 -0.82 -9.30
N ILE A 108 14.80 -0.96 -9.94
CA ILE A 108 13.48 -0.80 -9.33
C ILE A 108 13.31 -1.73 -8.11
N ILE A 109 13.77 -2.99 -8.25
CA ILE A 109 13.66 -3.98 -7.16
C ILE A 109 14.61 -3.61 -6.03
N ILE A 110 15.83 -3.20 -6.33
CA ILE A 110 16.80 -2.76 -5.30
C ILE A 110 16.24 -1.58 -4.51
N GLU A 111 15.72 -0.58 -5.20
CA GLU A 111 15.20 0.64 -4.57
C GLU A 111 14.03 0.32 -3.62
N ILE A 112 13.03 -0.41 -4.10
CA ILE A 112 11.82 -0.71 -3.31
C ILE A 112 12.15 -1.62 -2.11
N LEU A 113 13.07 -2.57 -2.26
CA LEU A 113 13.49 -3.46 -1.18
C LEU A 113 14.25 -2.70 -0.09
N LYS A 114 15.16 -1.80 -0.47
CA LYS A 114 15.88 -0.95 0.50
C LYS A 114 14.91 -0.10 1.32
N GLU A 115 13.95 0.55 0.68
CA GLU A 115 12.93 1.31 1.39
C GLU A 115 12.06 0.40 2.26
N GLY A 116 11.61 -0.74 1.75
CA GLY A 116 10.84 -1.71 2.53
C GLY A 116 11.59 -2.19 3.79
N ILE A 117 12.87 -2.50 3.69
CA ILE A 117 13.74 -2.88 4.82
C ILE A 117 13.86 -1.74 5.83
N LYS A 118 14.09 -0.51 5.37
CA LYS A 118 14.17 0.67 6.23
C LYS A 118 12.93 0.82 7.12
N TYR A 119 11.73 0.73 6.53
CA TYR A 119 10.48 0.85 7.28
C TYR A 119 10.14 -0.41 8.10
N THR A 120 10.57 -1.59 7.69
CA THR A 120 10.54 -2.80 8.53
C THR A 120 11.29 -2.55 9.83
N LYS A 121 12.50 -1.98 9.75
CA LYS A 121 13.32 -1.64 10.92
C LYS A 121 12.69 -0.52 11.75
N LEU A 122 12.20 0.56 11.13
CA LEU A 122 11.58 1.70 11.83
C LEU A 122 10.32 1.31 12.60
N SER A 123 9.50 0.40 12.05
CA SER A 123 8.28 -0.10 12.69
C SER A 123 8.53 -1.22 13.71
N ASN A 124 9.78 -1.56 14.00
CA ASN A 124 10.15 -2.73 14.83
C ASN A 124 9.55 -4.04 14.33
N GLY A 125 9.42 -4.19 12.99
CA GLY A 125 8.88 -5.38 12.35
C GLY A 125 7.36 -5.47 12.28
N LYS A 126 6.59 -4.49 12.79
CA LYS A 126 5.12 -4.47 12.68
C LYS A 126 4.66 -4.49 11.22
N PHE A 127 5.19 -3.60 10.41
CA PHE A 127 5.26 -3.74 8.96
C PHE A 127 6.54 -4.49 8.62
N ASN A 128 6.45 -5.54 7.82
CA ASN A 128 7.61 -6.35 7.48
C ASN A 128 7.47 -6.92 6.06
N ILE A 129 8.38 -6.53 5.17
CA ILE A 129 8.36 -7.05 3.79
C ILE A 129 8.70 -8.54 3.69
N PHE A 130 9.25 -9.14 4.73
CA PHE A 130 9.55 -10.58 4.82
C PHE A 130 8.44 -11.39 5.48
N SER A 131 7.22 -10.89 5.50
CA SER A 131 6.04 -11.53 6.09
C SER A 131 5.21 -12.33 5.07
N GLY A 132 5.79 -12.70 3.92
CA GLY A 132 5.05 -13.38 2.87
C GLY A 132 4.43 -14.70 3.32
N THR A 133 5.13 -15.51 4.12
CA THR A 133 4.62 -16.78 4.63
C THR A 133 3.36 -16.62 5.49
N ILE A 134 3.33 -15.64 6.38
CA ILE A 134 2.12 -15.37 7.17
C ILE A 134 1.00 -14.75 6.32
N THR A 135 1.35 -13.96 5.30
CA THR A 135 0.36 -13.46 4.33
C THR A 135 -0.32 -14.63 3.61
N ASP A 136 0.43 -15.67 3.21
CA ASP A 136 -0.10 -16.86 2.52
C ASP A 136 -1.06 -17.67 3.41
N VAL A 137 -0.77 -17.78 4.72
CA VAL A 137 -1.67 -18.46 5.67
C VAL A 137 -3.01 -17.75 5.77
N TRP A 138 -3.05 -16.43 5.62
CA TRP A 138 -4.28 -15.65 5.65
C TRP A 138 -4.92 -15.49 4.25
N ASP A 139 -4.26 -15.90 3.18
CA ASP A 139 -4.80 -15.76 1.83
C ASP A 139 -6.10 -16.55 1.65
N GLY A 140 -7.02 -15.99 0.87
CA GLY A 140 -8.35 -16.55 0.63
C GLY A 140 -9.34 -16.39 1.80
N ARG A 141 -8.90 -16.11 3.04
CA ARG A 141 -9.80 -16.00 4.21
C ARG A 141 -10.65 -14.73 4.21
N PHE A 142 -10.27 -13.77 3.39
CA PHE A 142 -10.99 -12.50 3.17
C PHE A 142 -11.74 -12.48 1.83
N ASP A 143 -11.70 -13.57 1.06
CA ASP A 143 -12.38 -13.70 -0.23
C ASP A 143 -13.65 -14.52 -0.10
N TYR A 144 -14.81 -13.88 -0.36
CA TYR A 144 -16.13 -14.48 -0.27
C TYR A 144 -16.30 -15.77 -1.10
N PHE A 145 -15.58 -15.89 -2.21
CA PHE A 145 -15.66 -17.07 -3.09
C PHE A 145 -14.68 -18.19 -2.69
N ASN A 146 -13.83 -17.97 -1.72
CA ASN A 146 -12.87 -18.97 -1.26
C ASN A 146 -13.50 -19.88 -0.19
N PRO A 147 -13.25 -21.21 -0.21
CA PRO A 147 -13.73 -22.14 0.82
C PRO A 147 -13.24 -21.82 2.25
N LEU A 148 -12.15 -21.08 2.37
CA LEU A 148 -11.60 -20.65 3.67
C LEU A 148 -12.17 -19.30 4.15
N TYR A 149 -13.13 -18.70 3.44
CA TYR A 149 -13.72 -17.42 3.81
C TYR A 149 -14.23 -17.40 5.24
N MET A 150 -13.83 -16.38 5.99
CA MET A 150 -14.18 -16.18 7.43
C MET A 150 -13.71 -17.28 8.37
N VAL A 151 -12.76 -18.12 7.97
CA VAL A 151 -12.17 -19.16 8.83
C VAL A 151 -10.78 -18.71 9.28
N ASP A 152 -10.58 -18.54 10.60
CA ASP A 152 -9.25 -18.25 11.13
C ASP A 152 -8.29 -19.43 10.85
N PRO A 153 -7.01 -19.17 10.56
CA PRO A 153 -6.00 -20.22 10.55
C PRO A 153 -5.85 -20.81 11.96
N SER A 154 -5.45 -22.07 12.03
CA SER A 154 -5.07 -22.67 13.32
C SER A 154 -3.82 -21.99 13.89
N GLU A 155 -3.67 -22.07 15.22
CA GLU A 155 -2.45 -21.56 15.86
C GLU A 155 -1.18 -22.23 15.34
N GLU A 156 -1.25 -23.52 14.96
CA GLU A 156 -0.13 -24.26 14.39
C GLU A 156 0.26 -23.68 13.04
N GLU A 157 -0.70 -23.43 12.13
CA GLU A 157 -0.44 -22.79 10.82
C GLU A 157 0.22 -21.42 10.98
N VAL A 158 -0.28 -20.60 11.92
CA VAL A 158 0.30 -19.28 12.18
C VAL A 158 1.71 -19.40 12.76
N ASN A 159 1.89 -20.25 13.78
CA ASN A 159 3.19 -20.45 14.43
C ASN A 159 4.25 -20.98 13.44
N ASP A 160 3.88 -21.89 12.56
CA ASP A 160 4.79 -22.43 11.54
C ASP A 160 5.18 -21.37 10.51
N ALA A 161 4.21 -20.58 10.03
CA ALA A 161 4.50 -19.48 9.11
C ALA A 161 5.37 -18.40 9.77
N MET A 162 5.13 -18.08 11.04
CA MET A 162 5.92 -17.10 11.79
C MET A 162 7.40 -17.49 11.96
N LYS A 163 7.74 -18.76 11.91
CA LYS A 163 9.15 -19.22 11.89
C LYS A 163 9.91 -18.70 10.67
N CYS A 164 9.19 -18.43 9.56
CA CYS A 164 9.75 -17.96 8.31
C CYS A 164 9.52 -16.45 8.06
N VAL A 165 9.07 -15.71 9.06
CA VAL A 165 9.09 -14.23 9.04
C VAL A 165 10.46 -13.76 9.53
N LEU A 166 11.26 -13.17 8.65
CA LEU A 166 12.59 -12.67 8.98
C LEU A 166 12.51 -11.51 9.98
N LYS A 167 13.14 -11.67 11.13
CA LYS A 167 13.13 -10.65 12.19
C LYS A 167 14.12 -9.53 11.90
N VAL A 168 13.87 -8.36 12.47
CA VAL A 168 14.67 -7.13 12.24
C VAL A 168 16.15 -7.34 12.46
N ASP A 169 16.53 -8.07 13.50
CA ASP A 169 17.93 -8.37 13.87
C ASP A 169 18.60 -9.42 12.97
N GLN A 170 17.84 -10.14 12.16
CA GLN A 170 18.33 -11.18 11.24
C GLN A 170 18.47 -10.66 9.80
N ILE A 171 17.91 -9.49 9.46
CA ILE A 171 17.80 -9.02 8.08
C ILE A 171 19.18 -8.89 7.44
N ASP A 172 20.12 -8.22 8.10
CA ASP A 172 21.42 -7.86 7.50
C ASP A 172 22.30 -9.09 7.24
N ASP A 173 22.11 -10.19 7.96
CA ASP A 173 22.85 -11.45 7.77
C ASP A 173 22.19 -12.37 6.73
N SER A 174 20.87 -12.26 6.59
CA SER A 174 20.09 -13.22 5.77
C SER A 174 19.67 -12.65 4.42
N PHE A 175 19.59 -11.35 4.27
CA PHE A 175 19.15 -10.71 3.04
C PHE A 175 20.15 -9.66 2.56
N ILE A 176 20.92 -10.01 1.54
CA ILE A 176 22.05 -9.22 1.05
C ILE A 176 21.66 -8.54 -0.27
N ILE A 177 21.77 -7.21 -0.31
CA ILE A 177 21.62 -6.39 -1.50
C ILE A 177 23.01 -5.91 -1.94
N ASP A 178 23.49 -6.37 -3.09
CA ASP A 178 24.69 -5.86 -3.73
C ASP A 178 24.28 -4.86 -4.83
N GLU A 179 24.38 -3.59 -4.51
CA GLU A 179 23.97 -2.50 -5.42
C GLU A 179 24.92 -2.36 -6.62
N GLU A 180 26.21 -2.67 -6.45
CA GLU A 180 27.22 -2.55 -7.51
C GLU A 180 26.97 -3.61 -8.60
N ASN A 181 26.74 -4.86 -8.17
CA ASN A 181 26.49 -5.98 -9.08
C ASN A 181 24.99 -6.16 -9.40
N LYS A 182 24.11 -5.35 -8.79
CA LYS A 182 22.64 -5.44 -8.90
C LYS A 182 22.12 -6.84 -8.59
N THR A 183 22.57 -7.42 -7.48
CA THR A 183 22.15 -8.75 -7.08
C THR A 183 21.52 -8.80 -5.71
N ILE A 184 20.62 -9.77 -5.55
CA ILE A 184 19.98 -10.13 -4.28
C ILE A 184 20.35 -11.54 -3.93
N THR A 185 20.80 -11.77 -2.68
CA THR A 185 21.01 -13.10 -2.11
C THR A 185 20.09 -13.26 -0.90
N PHE A 186 19.23 -14.28 -0.92
CA PHE A 186 18.33 -14.59 0.18
C PHE A 186 18.79 -15.88 0.86
N ASN A 187 19.61 -15.71 1.89
CA ASN A 187 20.19 -16.82 2.64
C ASN A 187 19.17 -17.48 3.57
N LYS A 188 19.38 -18.75 3.84
CA LYS A 188 18.64 -19.49 4.85
C LYS A 188 18.98 -18.94 6.23
N PHE A 189 17.98 -18.85 7.11
CA PHE A 189 18.14 -18.47 8.51
C PHE A 189 17.50 -19.49 9.44
N ASP A 190 17.94 -19.47 10.70
CA ASP A 190 17.52 -20.43 11.71
C ASP A 190 16.00 -20.42 11.94
N GLY A 191 15.42 -21.59 11.98
CA GLY A 191 13.99 -21.81 12.23
C GLY A 191 13.11 -21.83 10.98
N CYS A 192 13.59 -21.38 9.80
CA CYS A 192 12.84 -21.43 8.55
C CYS A 192 13.39 -22.49 7.59
N GLU A 193 12.73 -23.65 7.56
CA GLU A 193 13.14 -24.77 6.69
C GLU A 193 12.41 -24.78 5.33
N VAL A 194 11.21 -24.16 5.26
CA VAL A 194 10.28 -24.31 4.12
C VAL A 194 10.32 -23.16 3.11
N GLY A 195 11.03 -22.09 3.38
CA GLY A 195 11.18 -20.95 2.49
C GLY A 195 10.50 -19.68 3.00
N ALA A 196 11.34 -18.69 3.36
CA ALA A 196 10.89 -17.34 3.64
C ALA A 196 10.47 -16.64 2.34
N SER A 197 9.60 -15.67 2.45
CA SER A 197 9.09 -14.99 1.27
C SER A 197 8.84 -13.49 1.51
N ILE A 198 9.22 -12.71 0.51
CA ILE A 198 9.00 -11.27 0.45
C ILE A 198 7.58 -11.01 -0.04
N THR A 199 6.93 -10.01 0.55
CA THR A 199 5.66 -9.45 0.07
C THR A 199 5.76 -7.92 -0.03
N LEU A 200 5.33 -7.37 -1.16
CA LEU A 200 5.32 -5.93 -1.42
C LEU A 200 3.90 -5.35 -1.51
N GLY A 201 2.88 -6.11 -1.09
CA GLY A 201 1.47 -5.73 -1.23
C GLY A 201 1.09 -4.37 -0.63
N ALA A 202 1.82 -3.95 0.43
CA ALA A 202 1.59 -2.68 1.12
C ALA A 202 2.37 -1.49 0.52
N LEU A 203 3.20 -1.68 -0.53
CA LEU A 203 4.02 -0.60 -1.08
C LEU A 203 4.18 -0.60 -2.61
N ALA A 204 4.00 -1.73 -3.29
CA ALA A 204 4.26 -1.82 -4.73
C ALA A 204 3.39 -0.86 -5.58
N LYS A 205 2.08 -0.79 -5.29
CA LYS A 205 1.15 0.06 -6.02
C LYS A 205 1.44 1.56 -5.84
N SER A 206 1.72 1.96 -4.61
CA SER A 206 2.01 3.36 -4.26
C SER A 206 3.41 3.78 -4.69
N TYR A 207 4.39 2.88 -4.68
CA TYR A 207 5.69 3.09 -5.30
C TYR A 207 5.56 3.35 -6.80
N PHE A 208 4.76 2.55 -7.51
CA PHE A 208 4.46 2.79 -8.91
C PHE A 208 3.86 4.19 -9.14
N LEU A 209 2.87 4.62 -8.31
CA LEU A 209 2.31 5.96 -8.43
C LEU A 209 3.37 7.05 -8.24
N ASP A 210 4.26 6.92 -7.26
CA ASP A 210 5.36 7.88 -7.06
C ASP A 210 6.22 7.97 -8.32
N LYS A 211 6.63 6.84 -8.89
CA LYS A 211 7.51 6.79 -10.06
C LYS A 211 6.88 7.43 -11.30
N ILE A 212 5.66 7.06 -11.65
CA ILE A 212 5.02 7.66 -12.84
C ILE A 212 4.72 9.15 -12.65
N SER A 213 4.36 9.58 -11.45
CA SER A 213 4.06 11.00 -11.19
C SER A 213 5.28 11.91 -11.31
N GLU A 214 6.50 11.35 -11.25
CA GLU A 214 7.77 12.06 -11.40
C GLU A 214 8.26 12.15 -12.85
N LEU A 215 7.70 11.37 -13.77
CA LEU A 215 8.08 11.39 -15.19
C LEU A 215 7.63 12.68 -15.88
N ASP A 216 8.49 13.23 -16.72
CA ASP A 216 8.22 14.48 -17.43
C ASP A 216 7.02 14.39 -18.38
N SER A 217 6.76 13.22 -18.97
CA SER A 217 5.56 12.95 -19.78
C SER A 217 4.28 13.16 -18.96
N PHE A 218 4.24 12.59 -17.76
CA PHE A 218 3.07 12.70 -16.87
C PHE A 218 2.92 14.09 -16.24
N LYS A 219 4.02 14.76 -15.91
CA LYS A 219 3.98 16.18 -15.45
C LYS A 219 3.35 17.11 -16.49
N LYS A 220 3.53 16.85 -17.78
CA LYS A 220 2.91 17.62 -18.87
C LYS A 220 1.39 17.50 -18.94
N MET A 221 0.79 16.50 -18.29
CA MET A 221 -0.66 16.42 -18.13
C MET A 221 -1.20 17.64 -17.39
N GLY A 222 -0.44 18.19 -16.44
CA GLY A 222 -0.83 19.28 -15.57
C GLY A 222 -1.57 18.77 -14.34
N ALA A 223 -2.70 19.39 -13.98
CA ALA A 223 -3.49 18.91 -12.87
C ALA A 223 -4.04 17.51 -13.10
N GLY A 224 -3.95 16.66 -12.08
CA GLY A 224 -4.39 15.28 -12.19
C GLY A 224 -4.39 14.52 -10.89
N ILE A 225 -4.93 13.30 -10.96
CA ILE A 225 -5.05 12.36 -9.86
C ILE A 225 -4.51 11.03 -10.34
N TYR A 226 -3.57 10.47 -9.60
CA TYR A 226 -3.03 9.12 -9.75
C TYR A 226 -3.63 8.28 -8.63
N ASP A 227 -4.32 7.22 -8.98
CA ASP A 227 -5.09 6.43 -8.02
C ASP A 227 -4.75 4.94 -8.15
N ALA A 228 -4.53 4.30 -7.02
CA ALA A 228 -4.37 2.85 -6.94
C ALA A 228 -5.37 2.28 -5.92
N GLY A 229 -6.48 1.74 -6.45
CA GLY A 229 -7.52 1.07 -5.67
C GLY A 229 -8.18 1.94 -4.61
N GLN A 230 -8.23 3.26 -4.80
CA GLN A 230 -8.76 4.25 -3.85
C GLN A 230 -8.08 4.26 -2.47
N SER A 231 -7.08 3.43 -2.26
CA SER A 231 -6.34 3.36 -1.00
C SER A 231 -5.11 4.27 -1.00
N SER A 232 -4.49 4.48 -2.15
CA SER A 232 -3.33 5.36 -2.34
C SER A 232 -3.59 6.29 -3.51
N ILE A 233 -3.47 7.60 -3.26
CA ILE A 233 -3.80 8.65 -4.22
C ILE A 233 -2.68 9.69 -4.21
N ILE A 234 -2.26 10.15 -5.40
CA ILE A 234 -1.44 11.35 -5.56
C ILE A 234 -2.27 12.40 -6.28
N VAL A 235 -2.30 13.63 -5.78
CA VAL A 235 -2.84 14.77 -6.49
C VAL A 235 -1.69 15.65 -6.98
N ARG A 236 -1.75 16.08 -8.24
CA ARG A 236 -0.74 16.94 -8.88
C ARG A 236 -1.38 18.20 -9.44
N GLY A 237 -0.66 19.31 -9.31
CA GLY A 237 -1.08 20.62 -9.77
C GLY A 237 -2.34 21.13 -9.06
N LYS A 238 -2.83 22.28 -9.48
CA LYS A 238 -4.03 22.90 -8.90
C LYS A 238 -5.30 22.36 -9.54
N ASN A 239 -6.26 21.95 -8.72
CA ASN A 239 -7.56 21.51 -9.19
C ASN A 239 -8.26 22.65 -9.96
N PRO A 240 -8.47 22.54 -11.29
CA PRO A 240 -9.00 23.63 -12.08
C PRO A 240 -10.50 23.87 -11.88
N THR A 241 -11.19 22.94 -11.21
CA THR A 241 -12.63 23.07 -10.94
C THR A 241 -12.94 23.85 -9.65
N ARG A 242 -11.90 24.32 -8.93
CA ARG A 242 -12.05 25.00 -7.65
C ARG A 242 -11.17 26.24 -7.58
N ALA A 243 -11.73 27.34 -7.09
CA ALA A 243 -11.01 28.61 -6.93
C ALA A 243 -9.81 28.50 -5.97
N SER A 244 -9.89 27.63 -4.93
CA SER A 244 -8.78 27.36 -4.01
C SER A 244 -7.66 26.53 -4.63
N GLY A 245 -7.92 25.81 -5.74
CA GLY A 245 -7.01 24.86 -6.34
C GLY A 245 -6.87 23.56 -5.56
N GLU A 246 -7.53 23.40 -4.41
CA GLU A 246 -7.46 22.21 -3.56
C GLU A 246 -8.30 21.05 -4.12
N PHE A 247 -7.87 19.84 -3.84
CA PHE A 247 -8.68 18.64 -4.05
C PHE A 247 -9.48 18.33 -2.79
N LEU A 248 -10.70 17.83 -2.96
CA LEU A 248 -11.49 17.31 -1.86
C LEU A 248 -11.49 15.80 -1.90
N VAL A 249 -11.03 15.18 -0.82
CA VAL A 249 -10.94 13.73 -0.68
C VAL A 249 -11.84 13.31 0.48
N ALA A 250 -12.83 12.47 0.21
CA ALA A 250 -13.70 11.92 1.24
C ALA A 250 -13.01 10.70 1.89
N VAL A 251 -12.99 10.69 3.21
CA VAL A 251 -12.59 9.56 4.03
C VAL A 251 -13.85 8.84 4.48
N LYS A 252 -13.91 7.53 4.22
CA LYS A 252 -15.04 6.69 4.58
C LYS A 252 -15.15 6.54 6.10
N ASP A 253 -16.38 6.50 6.63
CA ASP A 253 -16.67 6.04 8.00
C ASP A 253 -16.56 4.51 8.03
N SER A 254 -15.53 4.01 8.68
CA SER A 254 -15.21 2.57 8.74
C SER A 254 -16.03 1.82 9.79
N LEU A 255 -16.90 2.48 10.54
CA LEU A 255 -17.84 1.85 11.47
C LEU A 255 -19.26 1.79 10.90
N ASN A 256 -19.76 2.93 10.40
CA ASN A 256 -21.17 3.07 10.04
C ASN A 256 -21.41 3.12 8.52
N GLY A 257 -20.34 3.22 7.73
CA GLY A 257 -20.44 3.47 6.27
C GLY A 257 -20.71 4.95 5.95
N GLY A 258 -20.70 5.28 4.65
CA GLY A 258 -20.75 6.67 4.21
C GLY A 258 -19.42 7.42 4.43
N ASN A 259 -19.48 8.73 4.63
CA ASN A 259 -18.29 9.56 4.82
C ASN A 259 -18.13 9.93 6.30
N ALA A 260 -16.90 9.80 6.84
CA ALA A 260 -16.54 10.33 8.15
C ALA A 260 -16.15 11.80 8.07
N VAL A 261 -15.28 12.15 7.12
CA VAL A 261 -14.75 13.49 6.97
C VAL A 261 -14.33 13.73 5.52
N GLN A 262 -14.37 14.99 5.10
CA GLN A 262 -13.78 15.46 3.86
C GLN A 262 -12.46 16.18 4.16
N LEU A 263 -11.42 15.82 3.44
CA LEU A 263 -10.10 16.46 3.54
C LEU A 263 -9.90 17.44 2.39
N LYS A 264 -9.32 18.60 2.71
CA LYS A 264 -8.78 19.56 1.75
C LYS A 264 -7.32 19.21 1.52
N VAL A 265 -7.00 18.85 0.30
CA VAL A 265 -5.67 18.38 -0.07
C VAL A 265 -5.07 19.35 -1.08
N SER A 266 -3.94 19.93 -0.72
CA SER A 266 -3.18 20.83 -1.60
C SER A 266 -2.52 20.07 -2.75
N GLU A 267 -2.11 20.81 -3.78
CA GLU A 267 -1.32 20.28 -4.89
C GLU A 267 -0.08 19.51 -4.42
N ASP A 268 0.34 18.55 -5.23
CA ASP A 268 1.55 17.75 -5.04
C ASP A 268 1.62 16.99 -3.70
N SER A 269 0.46 16.51 -3.26
CA SER A 269 0.33 15.70 -2.04
C SER A 269 -0.06 14.27 -2.36
N SER A 270 0.36 13.36 -1.48
CA SER A 270 -0.03 11.95 -1.49
C SER A 270 -0.91 11.65 -0.29
N ILE A 271 -1.96 10.85 -0.50
CA ILE A 271 -2.90 10.43 0.53
C ILE A 271 -2.95 8.90 0.51
N SER A 272 -2.83 8.30 1.67
CA SER A 272 -3.09 6.86 1.81
C SER A 272 -4.09 6.59 2.94
N THR A 273 -4.92 5.56 2.76
CA THR A 273 -5.83 5.05 3.79
C THR A 273 -5.74 3.54 3.84
N SER A 274 -5.44 3.03 5.03
CA SER A 274 -5.57 1.62 5.37
C SER A 274 -6.78 1.40 6.26
N SER A 275 -7.62 0.41 5.92
CA SER A 275 -8.81 0.02 6.69
C SER A 275 -9.10 -1.47 6.53
N GLY A 276 -9.93 -2.01 7.38
CA GLY A 276 -10.41 -3.39 7.27
C GLY A 276 -11.78 -3.56 6.62
N ASP A 277 -12.36 -2.50 6.07
CA ASP A 277 -13.76 -2.48 5.62
C ASP A 277 -14.04 -3.43 4.45
N ASN A 278 -13.11 -3.51 3.51
CA ASN A 278 -13.28 -4.28 2.27
C ASN A 278 -12.71 -5.71 2.39
N LYS A 279 -11.77 -5.92 3.31
CA LYS A 279 -11.08 -7.21 3.51
C LYS A 279 -10.97 -7.47 5.01
N GLY A 280 -12.10 -7.81 5.63
CA GLY A 280 -12.18 -8.13 7.05
C GLY A 280 -13.46 -8.89 7.38
N TYR A 281 -13.45 -9.59 8.52
CA TYR A 281 -14.60 -10.31 9.06
C TYR A 281 -14.53 -10.33 10.59
N ILE A 282 -15.61 -10.73 11.22
CA ILE A 282 -15.66 -11.07 12.66
C ILE A 282 -15.71 -12.59 12.76
N ASN A 283 -14.73 -13.18 13.44
CA ASN A 283 -14.67 -14.63 13.60
C ASN A 283 -15.71 -15.16 14.61
N SER A 284 -15.75 -16.47 14.80
CA SER A 284 -16.70 -17.14 15.72
C SER A 284 -16.55 -16.73 17.20
N GLU A 285 -15.42 -16.15 17.58
CA GLU A 285 -15.13 -15.67 18.93
C GLU A 285 -15.46 -14.17 19.09
N GLY A 286 -15.99 -13.52 18.05
CA GLY A 286 -16.31 -12.09 18.05
C GLY A 286 -15.09 -11.19 17.82
N VAL A 287 -13.96 -11.75 17.39
CA VAL A 287 -12.74 -10.98 17.13
C VAL A 287 -12.71 -10.50 15.68
N ARG A 288 -12.48 -9.22 15.49
CA ARG A 288 -12.31 -8.63 14.16
C ARG A 288 -10.97 -9.07 13.53
N ARG A 289 -11.04 -9.59 12.32
CA ARG A 289 -9.89 -9.96 11.47
C ARG A 289 -9.87 -9.10 10.24
N ILE A 290 -8.68 -8.60 9.87
CA ILE A 290 -8.47 -7.82 8.67
C ILE A 290 -7.22 -8.30 7.95
N HIS A 291 -7.09 -7.99 6.67
CA HIS A 291 -5.95 -8.40 5.83
C HIS A 291 -4.62 -7.72 6.19
N ILE A 292 -4.63 -6.71 7.07
CA ILE A 292 -3.42 -6.05 7.56
C ILE A 292 -2.99 -6.74 8.85
N LEU A 293 -1.82 -7.36 8.80
CA LEU A 293 -1.30 -8.20 9.87
C LEU A 293 -0.19 -7.49 10.64
N ASP A 294 -0.16 -7.69 11.95
CA ASP A 294 1.04 -7.44 12.76
C ASP A 294 2.03 -8.57 12.47
N ALA A 295 3.07 -8.29 11.70
CA ALA A 295 4.06 -9.29 11.28
C ALA A 295 4.94 -9.80 12.45
N THR A 296 4.84 -9.21 13.64
CA THR A 296 5.49 -9.72 14.85
C THR A 296 4.65 -10.77 15.59
N ARG A 297 3.36 -10.87 15.26
CA ARG A 297 2.39 -11.75 15.94
C ARG A 297 1.66 -12.71 15.01
N GLY A 298 1.62 -12.41 13.71
CA GLY A 298 0.90 -13.19 12.71
C GLY A 298 -0.63 -12.99 12.68
N TYR A 299 -1.15 -12.00 13.39
CA TYR A 299 -2.57 -11.66 13.47
C TYR A 299 -2.79 -10.17 13.23
N SER A 300 -4.01 -9.80 12.81
CA SER A 300 -4.39 -8.39 12.70
C SER A 300 -4.55 -7.75 14.09
N SER A 301 -4.21 -6.46 14.20
CA SER A 301 -4.55 -5.63 15.36
C SER A 301 -6.03 -5.24 15.31
N THR A 302 -6.61 -5.00 16.49
CA THR A 302 -7.99 -4.52 16.66
C THR A 302 -8.06 -3.08 17.18
N ASN A 303 -6.92 -2.40 17.35
CA ASN A 303 -6.85 -1.06 17.93
C ASN A 303 -7.55 0.02 17.10
N LEU A 304 -7.44 -0.07 15.78
CA LEU A 304 -7.95 0.94 14.86
C LEU A 304 -8.94 0.35 13.84
N LEU A 305 -9.90 1.18 13.42
CA LEU A 305 -10.78 0.87 12.27
C LEU A 305 -10.13 1.26 10.95
N ALA A 306 -9.52 2.45 10.92
CA ALA A 306 -8.82 2.97 9.74
C ALA A 306 -7.78 4.02 10.13
N VAL A 307 -6.81 4.19 9.24
CA VAL A 307 -5.78 5.23 9.31
C VAL A 307 -5.71 5.93 7.97
N THR A 308 -5.76 7.26 7.97
CA THR A 308 -5.51 8.10 6.78
C THR A 308 -4.33 9.02 7.03
N VAL A 309 -3.38 9.06 6.11
CA VAL A 309 -2.24 9.99 6.17
C VAL A 309 -2.14 10.81 4.89
N ILE A 310 -1.61 12.05 5.03
CA ILE A 310 -1.24 12.94 3.92
C ILE A 310 0.23 13.29 4.08
N GLY A 311 0.98 13.19 3.00
CA GLY A 311 2.40 13.55 2.94
C GLY A 311 2.89 13.69 1.50
N SER A 312 4.21 13.59 1.29
CA SER A 312 4.83 13.89 -0.01
C SER A 312 4.97 12.68 -0.94
N LYS A 313 5.15 11.47 -0.39
CA LYS A 313 5.41 10.23 -1.14
C LYS A 313 4.34 9.19 -0.85
N ALA A 314 3.68 8.69 -1.90
CA ALA A 314 2.59 7.73 -1.76
C ALA A 314 3.05 6.42 -1.12
N MET A 315 4.22 5.91 -1.51
CA MET A 315 4.78 4.69 -0.93
C MET A 315 5.00 4.83 0.57
N ILE A 316 5.58 5.95 1.01
CA ILE A 316 5.82 6.19 2.44
C ILE A 316 4.49 6.26 3.20
N MET A 317 3.50 6.97 2.65
CA MET A 317 2.18 7.10 3.29
C MET A 317 1.46 5.74 3.38
N ASP A 318 1.59 4.88 2.37
CA ASP A 318 0.99 3.53 2.36
C ASP A 318 1.67 2.62 3.41
N ILE A 319 2.99 2.65 3.51
CA ILE A 319 3.75 1.95 4.55
C ILE A 319 3.34 2.44 5.95
N VAL A 320 3.24 3.76 6.14
CA VAL A 320 2.88 4.34 7.45
C VAL A 320 1.48 3.92 7.87
N THR A 321 0.47 3.99 6.98
CA THR A 321 -0.89 3.56 7.32
C THR A 321 -0.95 2.07 7.64
N THR A 322 -0.24 1.24 6.88
CA THR A 322 -0.15 -0.21 7.13
C THR A 322 0.54 -0.49 8.48
N SER A 323 1.67 0.18 8.76
CA SER A 323 2.39 0.04 10.03
C SER A 323 1.52 0.41 11.24
N VAL A 324 0.85 1.56 11.16
CA VAL A 324 -0.01 2.07 12.25
C VAL A 324 -1.23 1.15 12.47
N MET A 325 -1.83 0.63 11.39
CA MET A 325 -2.92 -0.36 11.50
C MET A 325 -2.48 -1.68 12.13
N ALA A 326 -1.21 -2.06 12.01
CA ALA A 326 -0.66 -3.27 12.63
C ALA A 326 -0.35 -3.08 14.13
N MET A 327 -0.28 -1.85 14.65
CA MET A 327 0.07 -1.56 16.03
C MET A 327 -1.08 -1.84 17.00
N SER A 328 -0.73 -2.36 18.17
CA SER A 328 -1.71 -2.87 19.16
C SER A 328 -2.27 -1.79 20.08
N ASP A 329 -1.54 -0.69 20.26
CA ASP A 329 -1.94 0.41 21.16
C ASP A 329 -1.35 1.76 20.72
N ASP A 330 -1.81 2.82 21.37
CA ASP A 330 -1.44 4.20 21.05
C ASP A 330 0.01 4.54 21.38
N ASN A 331 0.66 3.83 22.31
CA ASN A 331 2.05 4.09 22.63
C ASN A 331 2.95 3.58 21.51
N GLU A 332 2.69 2.39 20.98
CA GLU A 332 3.39 1.89 19.78
C GLU A 332 3.24 2.86 18.61
N ILE A 333 2.04 3.41 18.39
CA ILE A 333 1.79 4.40 17.33
C ILE A 333 2.61 5.68 17.57
N LYS A 334 2.56 6.24 18.78
CA LYS A 334 3.29 7.46 19.12
C LYS A 334 4.80 7.29 18.97
N ASP A 335 5.36 6.19 19.47
CA ASP A 335 6.78 5.87 19.35
C ASP A 335 7.22 5.76 17.89
N TYR A 336 6.39 5.12 17.05
CA TYR A 336 6.67 5.03 15.63
C TYR A 336 6.63 6.39 14.93
N LEU A 337 5.63 7.22 15.21
CA LEU A 337 5.50 8.56 14.63
C LEU A 337 6.64 9.49 15.07
N ILE A 338 7.16 9.35 16.30
CA ILE A 338 8.35 10.06 16.77
C ILE A 338 9.56 9.63 15.93
N LYS A 339 9.78 8.31 15.75
CA LYS A 339 10.86 7.81 14.89
C LYS A 339 10.77 8.34 13.45
N LEU A 340 9.56 8.44 12.88
CA LEU A 340 9.36 9.01 11.55
C LEU A 340 9.78 10.49 11.52
N LYS A 341 9.37 11.27 12.53
CA LYS A 341 9.73 12.68 12.66
C LYS A 341 11.25 12.86 12.80
N ASP A 342 11.91 12.03 13.60
CA ASP A 342 13.37 12.03 13.77
C ASP A 342 14.12 11.69 12.47
N ASN A 343 13.46 10.98 11.56
CA ASN A 343 13.94 10.68 10.21
C ASN A 343 13.45 11.70 9.14
N SER A 344 13.00 12.88 9.58
CA SER A 344 12.51 13.97 8.71
C SER A 344 11.32 13.60 7.84
N ILE A 345 10.45 12.71 8.33
CA ILE A 345 9.21 12.32 7.69
C ILE A 345 8.06 13.03 8.40
N ASP A 346 7.66 14.16 7.84
CA ASP A 346 6.48 14.90 8.30
C ASP A 346 5.23 14.39 7.62
N LEU A 347 4.17 14.20 8.40
CA LEU A 347 2.88 13.73 7.89
C LEU A 347 1.69 14.30 8.68
N LYS A 348 0.55 14.31 8.03
CA LYS A 348 -0.74 14.57 8.64
C LYS A 348 -1.43 13.23 8.86
N ILE A 349 -1.95 12.95 10.05
CA ILE A 349 -2.56 11.68 10.39
C ILE A 349 -3.95 11.83 10.98
N LEU A 350 -4.87 10.99 10.51
CA LEU A 350 -6.23 10.82 11.00
C LEU A 350 -6.44 9.35 11.35
N LEU A 351 -6.81 9.08 12.59
CA LEU A 351 -7.13 7.75 13.10
C LEU A 351 -8.64 7.63 13.31
N GLN A 352 -9.18 6.47 12.97
CA GLN A 352 -10.56 6.09 13.28
C GLN A 352 -10.55 4.95 14.30
N LYS A 353 -11.27 5.15 15.40
CA LYS A 353 -11.45 4.15 16.48
C LYS A 353 -12.92 3.91 16.76
N GLU A 354 -13.22 2.73 17.24
CA GLU A 354 -14.51 2.42 17.85
C GLU A 354 -14.39 2.51 19.36
N GLU A 355 -15.19 3.37 19.97
CA GLU A 355 -15.29 3.49 21.42
C GLU A 355 -16.77 3.49 21.82
N ASN A 356 -17.19 2.49 22.58
CA ASN A 356 -18.59 2.30 23.01
C ASN A 356 -19.60 2.31 21.84
N ASN A 357 -19.29 1.63 20.75
CA ASN A 357 -20.06 1.59 19.49
C ASN A 357 -20.23 2.96 18.81
N VAL A 358 -19.32 3.88 19.05
CA VAL A 358 -19.28 5.20 18.42
C VAL A 358 -17.97 5.38 17.69
N LEU A 359 -18.03 5.89 16.44
CA LEU A 359 -16.83 6.29 15.72
C LEU A 359 -16.19 7.51 16.40
N LYS A 360 -14.94 7.36 16.78
CA LYS A 360 -14.07 8.44 17.26
C LYS A 360 -13.00 8.77 16.24
N LEU A 361 -12.75 10.05 16.03
CA LEU A 361 -11.74 10.58 15.13
C LEU A 361 -10.64 11.24 15.94
N TYR A 362 -9.38 10.88 15.65
CA TYR A 362 -8.19 11.48 16.27
C TYR A 362 -7.27 12.02 15.18
N ALA A 363 -6.79 13.23 15.32
CA ALA A 363 -5.91 13.85 14.33
C ALA A 363 -4.79 14.66 14.97
N ASN A 364 -3.61 14.65 14.33
CA ASN A 364 -2.57 15.59 14.73
C ASN A 364 -2.93 17.02 14.26
N GLU A 365 -2.26 18.01 14.83
CA GLU A 365 -2.54 19.43 14.56
C GLU A 365 -2.48 19.79 13.07
N THR A 366 -1.49 19.25 12.35
CA THR A 366 -1.34 19.51 10.92
C THR A 366 -2.45 18.88 10.07
N MET A 367 -3.01 17.73 10.49
CA MET A 367 -4.17 17.13 9.83
C MET A 367 -5.44 17.95 10.08
N LYS A 368 -5.62 18.49 11.28
CA LYS A 368 -6.77 19.34 11.61
C LYS A 368 -6.90 20.55 10.67
N ASN A 369 -5.77 21.12 10.24
CA ASN A 369 -5.74 22.22 9.25
C ASN A 369 -6.21 21.78 7.84
N SER A 370 -6.23 20.48 7.56
CA SER A 370 -6.72 19.91 6.29
C SER A 370 -8.17 19.43 6.35
N LEU A 371 -8.84 19.56 7.50
CA LEU A 371 -10.23 19.15 7.62
C LEU A 371 -11.15 20.09 6.84
N GLY A 372 -12.08 19.50 6.11
CA GLY A 372 -13.22 20.15 5.50
C GLY A 372 -14.49 19.85 6.30
N THR A 373 -15.51 19.32 5.64
CA THR A 373 -16.76 18.92 6.29
C THR A 373 -16.55 17.66 7.11
N ILE A 374 -16.96 17.67 8.37
CA ILE A 374 -17.02 16.51 9.26
C ILE A 374 -18.46 15.98 9.21
N TYR A 375 -18.63 14.73 8.83
CA TYR A 375 -19.92 14.04 8.71
C TYR A 375 -20.18 13.12 9.90
N ALA A 376 -19.10 12.63 10.55
CA ALA A 376 -19.21 11.80 11.75
C ALA A 376 -19.91 12.55 12.88
N SER A 377 -20.62 11.83 13.72
CA SER A 377 -21.35 12.38 14.88
C SER A 377 -20.43 12.88 16.01
N SER A 378 -19.15 12.48 15.99
CA SER A 378 -18.15 12.90 16.98
C SER A 378 -17.26 14.02 16.46
N SER A 379 -16.79 14.89 17.37
CA SER A 379 -15.71 15.83 17.08
C SER A 379 -14.39 15.11 16.79
N VAL A 380 -13.49 15.80 16.10
CA VAL A 380 -12.11 15.31 15.91
C VAL A 380 -11.27 15.70 17.12
N GLU A 381 -10.77 14.73 17.84
CA GLU A 381 -9.93 14.88 19.02
C GLU A 381 -8.44 15.01 18.66
N ASP A 382 -7.63 15.50 19.62
CA ASP A 382 -6.20 15.66 19.41
C ASP A 382 -5.47 14.30 19.53
N PHE A 383 -4.60 14.02 18.55
CA PHE A 383 -3.61 12.95 18.63
C PHE A 383 -2.21 13.57 18.68
N THR A 384 -1.67 13.68 19.88
CA THR A 384 -0.35 14.31 20.12
C THR A 384 0.74 13.26 20.30
N TYR A 385 1.90 13.49 19.68
CA TYR A 385 3.09 12.68 19.81
C TYR A 385 4.34 13.57 19.62
N GLY A 386 5.32 13.39 20.46
CA GLY A 386 6.56 14.14 20.44
C GLY A 386 6.36 15.65 20.66
N SER A 387 6.85 16.17 21.75
CA SER A 387 6.93 17.63 22.02
C SER A 387 8.10 18.24 21.29
#